data_dd4efdb45956465c9375d0b14f5f64ba
#
_entry.id   dd4efdb45956465c9375d0b14f5f64ba
#
_cell.length_a   1.000
_cell.length_b   1.000
_cell.length_c   1.000
_cell.angle_alpha   90.00
_cell.angle_beta   90.00
_cell.angle_gamma   90.00
#
_symmetry.space_group_name_H-M   'P 1'
#
loop_
_entity.id
_entity.type
_entity.pdbx_description
1 polymer ?
#
loop_
_entity_poly.entity_id
_entity_poly.type
_entity_poly.pdbx_seq_one_letter_code
_entity_poly.pdbx_strand_id
1 'polypeptide(L)'
;MADINATKESFIKELQALWSAEKLLTEAMPLMIETASNLGLKKNLALHLAETDQHKMAIQAICKQLGYDHEGEENEEVKNLLTEGERAMNTQVSPSNVDAAIIAGAIKIEHYEIEQYEVVADQAEALGYEGVAQRLRLTLEEERQADAKLNFLEKELVKQSAEIGAPGLALK
;
A
#
# COMPACT_ATOMS: atom_id res chain seq x y z
N MET A 1 17.46 26.26 16.00
CA MET A 1 16.42 25.36 16.52
C MET A 1 15.33 25.33 15.48
N ALA A 2 15.07 24.17 14.87
CA ALA A 2 13.88 24.03 14.03
C ALA A 2 12.67 24.35 14.93
N ASP A 3 11.71 25.07 14.39
CA ASP A 3 10.50 25.42 15.13
C ASP A 3 9.71 24.12 15.40
N ILE A 4 9.67 23.69 16.66
CA ILE A 4 9.01 22.47 17.10
C ILE A 4 7.53 22.49 16.67
N ASN A 5 6.91 23.67 16.63
CA ASN A 5 5.53 23.81 16.18
C ASN A 5 5.41 23.50 14.68
N ALA A 6 6.33 24.00 13.85
CA ALA A 6 6.33 23.68 12.41
C ALA A 6 6.54 22.20 12.15
N THR A 7 7.41 21.53 12.91
CA THR A 7 7.61 20.07 12.84
C THR A 7 6.36 19.31 13.24
N LYS A 8 5.66 19.75 14.29
CA LYS A 8 4.41 19.13 14.75
C LYS A 8 3.28 19.30 13.73
N GLU A 9 3.15 20.49 13.13
CA GLU A 9 2.15 20.73 12.09
C GLU A 9 2.41 19.88 10.85
N SER A 10 3.67 19.73 10.43
CA SER A 10 4.05 18.82 9.34
C SER A 10 3.67 17.38 9.67
N PHE A 11 4.05 16.90 10.86
CA PHE A 11 3.72 15.54 11.31
C PHE A 11 2.22 15.24 11.26
N ILE A 12 1.36 16.17 11.71
CA ILE A 12 -0.09 15.98 11.67
C ILE A 12 -0.60 15.93 10.23
N LYS A 13 -0.10 16.79 9.34
CA LYS A 13 -0.47 16.76 7.91
C LYS A 13 -0.06 15.45 7.24
N GLU A 14 1.12 14.93 7.55
CA GLU A 14 1.60 13.64 7.03
C GLU A 14 0.72 12.47 7.54
N LEU A 15 0.33 12.48 8.82
CA LEU A 15 -0.62 11.48 9.36
C LEU A 15 -1.98 11.55 8.66
N GLN A 16 -2.50 12.76 8.40
CA GLN A 16 -3.76 12.95 7.68
C GLN A 16 -3.64 12.47 6.22
N ALA A 17 -2.51 12.72 5.57
CA ALA A 17 -2.23 12.24 4.21
C ALA A 17 -2.15 10.71 4.15
N LEU A 18 -1.51 10.06 5.14
CA LEU A 18 -1.50 8.60 5.27
C LEU A 18 -2.90 8.05 5.53
N TRP A 19 -3.67 8.64 6.44
CA TRP A 19 -5.05 8.21 6.67
C TRP A 19 -5.89 8.28 5.40
N SER A 20 -5.71 9.33 4.59
CA SER A 20 -6.37 9.46 3.29
C SER A 20 -5.92 8.38 2.30
N ALA A 21 -4.62 8.03 2.28
CA ALA A 21 -4.09 6.93 1.47
C ALA A 21 -4.75 5.60 1.83
N GLU A 22 -4.73 5.23 3.11
CA GLU A 22 -5.35 4.00 3.61
C GLU A 22 -6.86 3.92 3.30
N LYS A 23 -7.56 5.07 3.40
CA LYS A 23 -8.97 5.16 3.02
C LYS A 23 -9.16 4.86 1.53
N LEU A 24 -8.41 5.52 0.65
CA LEU A 24 -8.49 5.30 -0.79
C LEU A 24 -8.20 3.83 -1.16
N LEU A 25 -7.24 3.20 -0.49
CA LEU A 25 -6.90 1.80 -0.69
C LEU A 25 -8.01 0.86 -0.24
N THR A 26 -8.62 1.10 0.93
CA THR A 26 -9.77 0.29 1.39
C THR A 26 -10.96 0.38 0.42
N GLU A 27 -11.11 1.49 -0.30
CA GLU A 27 -12.14 1.68 -1.32
C GLU A 27 -11.78 1.01 -2.66
N ALA A 28 -10.50 0.97 -3.04
CA ALA A 28 -10.05 0.45 -4.33
C ALA A 28 -9.80 -1.07 -4.34
N MET A 29 -9.27 -1.63 -3.26
CA MET A 29 -8.87 -3.05 -3.20
C MET A 29 -10.01 -4.05 -3.49
N PRO A 30 -11.28 -3.85 -3.10
CA PRO A 30 -12.36 -4.77 -3.47
C PRO A 30 -12.47 -5.01 -4.98
N LEU A 31 -12.32 -3.97 -5.80
CA LEU A 31 -12.33 -4.12 -7.25
C LEU A 31 -11.11 -4.88 -7.76
N MET A 32 -9.92 -4.64 -7.18
CA MET A 32 -8.70 -5.37 -7.52
C MET A 32 -8.85 -6.86 -7.21
N ILE A 33 -9.43 -7.21 -6.05
CA ILE A 33 -9.70 -8.59 -5.63
C ILE A 33 -10.69 -9.26 -6.57
N GLU A 34 -11.76 -8.58 -6.96
CA GLU A 34 -12.75 -9.12 -7.89
C GLU A 34 -12.11 -9.39 -9.26
N THR A 35 -11.34 -8.44 -9.77
CA THR A 35 -10.74 -8.45 -11.11
C THR A 35 -9.58 -9.44 -11.25
N ALA A 36 -8.77 -9.65 -10.20
CA ALA A 36 -7.66 -10.59 -10.22
C ALA A 36 -8.12 -12.00 -10.59
N SER A 37 -7.32 -12.75 -11.33
CA SER A 37 -7.59 -14.15 -11.69
C SER A 37 -6.76 -15.13 -10.85
N ASN A 38 -5.56 -14.75 -10.43
CA ASN A 38 -4.67 -15.56 -9.62
C ASN A 38 -5.17 -15.67 -8.18
N LEU A 39 -5.39 -16.89 -7.69
CA LEU A 39 -5.91 -17.12 -6.34
C LEU A 39 -4.95 -16.67 -5.23
N GLY A 40 -3.64 -16.76 -5.48
CA GLY A 40 -2.62 -16.26 -4.54
C GLY A 40 -2.70 -14.75 -4.40
N LEU A 41 -2.83 -14.05 -5.53
CA LEU A 41 -3.02 -12.60 -5.56
C LEU A 41 -4.31 -12.18 -4.85
N LYS A 42 -5.44 -12.82 -5.15
CA LYS A 42 -6.72 -12.56 -4.46
C LYS A 42 -6.61 -12.68 -2.95
N LYS A 43 -5.97 -13.75 -2.47
CA LYS A 43 -5.78 -13.98 -1.03
C LYS A 43 -4.86 -12.93 -0.40
N ASN A 44 -3.78 -12.57 -1.09
CA ASN A 44 -2.85 -11.54 -0.63
C ASN A 44 -3.56 -10.19 -0.49
N LEU A 45 -4.26 -9.74 -1.53
CA LEU A 45 -5.03 -8.49 -1.52
C LEU A 45 -6.14 -8.48 -0.44
N ALA A 46 -6.82 -9.61 -0.22
CA ALA A 46 -7.86 -9.70 0.80
C ALA A 46 -7.30 -9.62 2.23
N LEU A 47 -6.12 -10.20 2.48
CA LEU A 47 -5.42 -10.06 3.76
C LEU A 47 -4.93 -8.63 3.95
N HIS A 48 -4.31 -8.06 2.93
CA HIS A 48 -3.81 -6.70 2.97
C HIS A 48 -4.94 -5.67 3.16
N LEU A 49 -6.10 -5.85 2.55
CA LEU A 49 -7.28 -5.01 2.79
C LEU A 49 -7.66 -4.96 4.28
N ALA A 50 -7.57 -6.10 4.98
CA ALA A 50 -7.86 -6.15 6.41
C ALA A 50 -6.75 -5.47 7.25
N GLU A 51 -5.49 -5.56 6.83
CA GLU A 51 -4.35 -4.86 7.44
C GLU A 51 -4.50 -3.35 7.25
N THR A 52 -4.77 -2.87 6.03
CA THR A 52 -5.01 -1.46 5.65
C THR A 52 -6.15 -0.83 6.47
N ASP A 53 -7.25 -1.55 6.70
CA ASP A 53 -8.33 -1.05 7.55
C ASP A 53 -7.88 -0.86 9.01
N GLN A 54 -7.00 -1.73 9.52
CA GLN A 54 -6.40 -1.58 10.84
C GLN A 54 -5.38 -0.42 10.90
N HIS A 55 -4.60 -0.20 9.84
CA HIS A 55 -3.68 0.94 9.71
C HIS A 55 -4.44 2.26 9.75
N LYS A 56 -5.51 2.38 8.97
CA LYS A 56 -6.41 3.53 8.99
C LYS A 56 -6.96 3.81 10.39
N MET A 57 -7.45 2.79 11.08
CA MET A 57 -7.95 2.92 12.45
C MET A 57 -6.85 3.33 13.45
N ALA A 58 -5.62 2.84 13.27
CA ALA A 58 -4.49 3.19 14.10
C ALA A 58 -4.11 4.68 13.95
N ILE A 59 -4.05 5.19 12.71
CA ILE A 59 -3.79 6.61 12.45
C ILE A 59 -4.90 7.48 13.07
N GLN A 60 -6.16 7.09 12.90
CA GLN A 60 -7.29 7.79 13.52
C GLN A 60 -7.15 7.86 15.05
N ALA A 61 -6.76 6.76 15.68
CA ALA A 61 -6.54 6.71 17.13
C ALA A 61 -5.37 7.60 17.56
N ILE A 62 -4.27 7.61 16.79
CA ILE A 62 -3.11 8.49 17.03
C ILE A 62 -3.52 9.96 16.94
N CYS A 63 -4.21 10.38 15.89
CA CYS A 63 -4.67 11.74 15.73
C CYS A 63 -5.56 12.16 16.90
N LYS A 64 -6.53 11.32 17.28
CA LYS A 64 -7.41 11.55 18.42
C LYS A 64 -6.63 11.69 19.74
N GLN A 65 -5.64 10.83 19.98
CA GLN A 65 -4.78 10.88 21.17
C GLN A 65 -4.01 12.21 21.24
N LEU A 66 -3.59 12.73 20.10
CA LEU A 66 -2.85 13.99 19.99
C LEU A 66 -3.76 15.22 19.99
N GLY A 67 -5.09 15.04 19.97
CA GLY A 67 -6.09 16.13 19.98
C GLY A 67 -6.33 16.76 18.61
N TYR A 68 -6.14 16.00 17.53
CA TYR A 68 -6.33 16.44 16.14
C TYR A 68 -7.38 15.59 15.43
N ASP A 69 -7.96 16.16 14.37
CA ASP A 69 -8.74 15.41 13.41
C ASP A 69 -7.82 14.55 12.53
N HIS A 70 -8.29 13.36 12.15
CA HIS A 70 -7.60 12.49 11.23
C HIS A 70 -7.92 12.82 9.76
N GLU A 71 -9.04 13.49 9.50
CA GLU A 71 -9.40 13.95 8.16
C GLU A 71 -8.59 15.17 7.77
N GLY A 72 -8.10 15.19 6.56
CA GLY A 72 -7.33 16.26 5.94
C GLY A 72 -7.64 16.36 4.45
N GLU A 73 -6.69 16.89 3.69
CA GLU A 73 -6.77 16.90 2.23
C GLU A 73 -6.65 15.46 1.67
N GLU A 74 -7.36 15.20 0.56
CA GLU A 74 -7.26 13.91 -0.13
C GLU A 74 -5.84 13.68 -0.64
N ASN A 75 -5.33 12.47 -0.50
CA ASN A 75 -4.00 12.10 -0.96
C ASN A 75 -3.98 11.97 -2.49
N GLU A 76 -3.62 13.07 -3.18
CA GLU A 76 -3.60 13.13 -4.63
C GLU A 76 -2.55 12.19 -5.26
N GLU A 77 -1.46 11.86 -4.57
CA GLU A 77 -0.44 10.95 -5.08
C GLU A 77 -0.97 9.53 -5.17
N VAL A 78 -1.54 8.99 -4.08
CA VAL A 78 -2.17 7.66 -4.07
C VAL A 78 -3.36 7.60 -5.01
N LYS A 79 -4.18 8.64 -5.08
CA LYS A 79 -5.28 8.74 -6.02
C LYS A 79 -4.81 8.64 -7.48
N ASN A 80 -3.71 9.30 -7.82
CA ASN A 80 -3.11 9.22 -9.14
C ASN A 80 -2.55 7.82 -9.44
N LEU A 81 -1.88 7.18 -8.46
CA LEU A 81 -1.37 5.81 -8.59
C LEU A 81 -2.51 4.81 -8.79
N LEU A 82 -3.61 4.95 -8.06
CA LEU A 82 -4.81 4.11 -8.21
C LEU A 82 -5.45 4.30 -9.60
N THR A 83 -5.57 5.54 -10.07
CA THR A 83 -6.09 5.86 -11.41
C THR A 83 -5.21 5.27 -12.51
N GLU A 84 -3.89 5.36 -12.37
CA GLU A 84 -2.93 4.73 -13.30
C GLU A 84 -3.08 3.21 -13.29
N GLY A 85 -3.18 2.59 -12.11
CA GLY A 85 -3.37 1.15 -11.94
C GLY A 85 -4.67 0.66 -12.57
N GLU A 86 -5.79 1.33 -12.33
CA GLU A 86 -7.08 1.01 -12.93
C GLU A 86 -7.02 1.11 -14.46
N ARG A 87 -6.43 2.16 -15.01
CA ARG A 87 -6.20 2.29 -16.44
C ARG A 87 -5.34 1.16 -16.99
N ALA A 88 -4.27 0.78 -16.28
CA ALA A 88 -3.41 -0.32 -16.69
C ALA A 88 -4.16 -1.66 -16.73
N MET A 89 -4.99 -1.96 -15.72
CA MET A 89 -5.86 -3.16 -15.71
C MET A 89 -6.82 -3.18 -16.89
N ASN A 90 -7.51 -2.08 -17.15
CA ASN A 90 -8.55 -1.97 -18.19
C ASN A 90 -8.00 -2.04 -19.62
N THR A 91 -6.70 -1.84 -19.82
CA THR A 91 -6.05 -1.97 -21.14
C THR A 91 -5.55 -3.37 -21.43
N GLN A 92 -5.59 -4.29 -20.46
CA GLN A 92 -5.11 -5.67 -20.64
C GLN A 92 -6.21 -6.56 -21.23
N VAL A 93 -5.78 -7.51 -22.07
CA VAL A 93 -6.67 -8.48 -22.75
C VAL A 93 -6.60 -9.89 -22.17
N SER A 94 -5.52 -10.24 -21.46
CA SER A 94 -5.39 -11.56 -20.85
C SER A 94 -5.46 -11.49 -19.32
N PRO A 95 -6.06 -12.50 -18.65
CA PRO A 95 -6.14 -12.52 -17.19
C PRO A 95 -4.77 -12.40 -16.51
N SER A 96 -3.74 -13.05 -17.02
CA SER A 96 -2.38 -12.97 -16.47
C SER A 96 -1.77 -11.58 -16.60
N ASN A 97 -2.06 -10.85 -17.68
CA ASN A 97 -1.58 -9.47 -17.83
C ASN A 97 -2.35 -8.51 -16.90
N VAL A 98 -3.63 -8.77 -16.63
CA VAL A 98 -4.41 -8.04 -15.63
C VAL A 98 -3.80 -8.25 -14.24
N ASP A 99 -3.51 -9.50 -13.86
CA ASP A 99 -2.86 -9.80 -12.57
C ASP A 99 -1.49 -9.10 -12.45
N ALA A 100 -0.69 -9.11 -13.52
CA ALA A 100 0.58 -8.40 -13.55
C ALA A 100 0.42 -6.88 -13.39
N ALA A 101 -0.60 -6.27 -14.04
CA ALA A 101 -0.89 -4.86 -13.90
C ALA A 101 -1.34 -4.49 -12.46
N ILE A 102 -2.15 -5.34 -11.82
CA ILE A 102 -2.56 -5.18 -10.41
C ILE A 102 -1.33 -5.21 -9.50
N ILE A 103 -0.45 -6.21 -9.66
CA ILE A 103 0.76 -6.34 -8.83
C ILE A 103 1.66 -5.12 -9.02
N ALA A 104 1.94 -4.71 -10.26
CA ALA A 104 2.81 -3.58 -10.54
C ALA A 104 2.25 -2.26 -9.97
N GLY A 105 0.94 -2.05 -10.01
CA GLY A 105 0.29 -0.90 -9.40
C GLY A 105 0.37 -0.94 -7.87
N ALA A 106 0.10 -2.11 -7.26
CA ALA A 106 0.17 -2.30 -5.82
C ALA A 106 1.60 -2.05 -5.29
N ILE A 107 2.64 -2.61 -5.92
CA ILE A 107 4.05 -2.39 -5.53
C ILE A 107 4.39 -0.89 -5.48
N LYS A 108 3.92 -0.08 -6.42
CA LYS A 108 4.16 1.37 -6.40
C LYS A 108 3.53 2.04 -5.18
N ILE A 109 2.35 1.59 -4.79
CA ILE A 109 1.63 2.09 -3.62
C ILE A 109 2.35 1.67 -2.34
N GLU A 110 2.75 0.39 -2.21
CA GLU A 110 3.55 -0.09 -1.07
C GLU A 110 4.83 0.75 -0.89
N HIS A 111 5.55 1.05 -1.98
CA HIS A 111 6.76 1.88 -1.90
C HIS A 111 6.45 3.29 -1.37
N TYR A 112 5.33 3.88 -1.81
CA TYR A 112 4.88 5.16 -1.28
C TYR A 112 4.56 5.06 0.22
N GLU A 113 3.80 4.05 0.65
CA GLU A 113 3.40 3.88 2.05
C GLU A 113 4.61 3.61 2.95
N ILE A 114 5.54 2.75 2.53
CA ILE A 114 6.79 2.48 3.25
C ILE A 114 7.56 3.78 3.49
N GLU A 115 7.74 4.62 2.45
CA GLU A 115 8.44 5.90 2.58
C GLU A 115 7.71 6.85 3.54
N GLN A 116 6.39 6.96 3.44
CA GLN A 116 5.62 7.86 4.27
C GLN A 116 5.56 7.38 5.73
N TYR A 117 5.36 6.08 5.98
CA TYR A 117 5.41 5.53 7.35
C TYR A 117 6.78 5.69 8.00
N GLU A 118 7.87 5.59 7.25
CA GLU A 118 9.22 5.86 7.75
C GLU A 118 9.37 7.32 8.19
N VAL A 119 8.92 8.26 7.36
CA VAL A 119 8.94 9.70 7.65
C VAL A 119 8.14 10.04 8.92
N VAL A 120 6.90 9.57 9.02
CA VAL A 120 6.06 9.91 10.20
C VAL A 120 6.54 9.21 11.48
N ALA A 121 7.12 8.01 11.38
CA ALA A 121 7.70 7.35 12.55
C ALA A 121 8.91 8.11 13.09
N ASP A 122 9.79 8.62 12.22
CA ASP A 122 10.96 9.43 12.58
C ASP A 122 10.55 10.78 13.15
N GLN A 123 9.52 11.42 12.58
CA GLN A 123 8.96 12.67 13.11
C GLN A 123 8.34 12.47 14.50
N ALA A 124 7.61 11.36 14.71
CA ALA A 124 7.03 11.04 16.01
C ALA A 124 8.12 10.85 17.08
N GLU A 125 9.21 10.16 16.73
CA GLU A 125 10.37 9.99 17.61
C GLU A 125 11.04 11.32 17.95
N ALA A 126 11.27 12.17 16.93
CA ALA A 126 11.87 13.50 17.12
C ALA A 126 11.00 14.43 17.98
N LEU A 127 9.68 14.23 17.99
CA LEU A 127 8.71 14.95 18.82
C LEU A 127 8.56 14.35 20.23
N GLY A 128 9.23 13.24 20.54
CA GLY A 128 9.15 12.53 21.81
C GLY A 128 7.87 11.69 21.98
N TYR A 129 7.16 11.38 20.90
CA TYR A 129 5.98 10.53 20.90
C TYR A 129 6.34 9.05 20.72
N GLU A 130 7.16 8.50 21.63
CA GLU A 130 7.76 7.17 21.53
C GLU A 130 6.73 6.06 21.27
N GLY A 131 5.60 6.05 21.97
CA GLY A 131 4.54 5.04 21.77
C GLY A 131 3.88 5.15 20.40
N VAL A 132 3.74 6.36 19.85
CA VAL A 132 3.25 6.60 18.50
C VAL A 132 4.27 6.14 17.47
N ALA A 133 5.55 6.47 17.66
CA ALA A 133 6.62 6.02 16.78
C ALA A 133 6.68 4.50 16.68
N GLN A 134 6.59 3.80 17.82
CA GLN A 134 6.55 2.33 17.85
C GLN A 134 5.37 1.76 17.08
N ARG A 135 4.17 2.33 17.22
CA ARG A 135 2.97 1.88 16.48
C ARG A 135 3.14 2.08 14.97
N LEU A 136 3.66 3.24 14.55
CA LEU A 136 3.92 3.54 13.14
C LEU A 136 5.00 2.62 12.54
N ARG A 137 6.03 2.27 13.30
CA ARG A 137 7.07 1.32 12.87
C ARG A 137 6.54 -0.11 12.72
N LEU A 138 5.53 -0.53 13.52
CA LEU A 138 4.86 -1.82 13.32
C LEU A 138 4.11 -1.84 12.00
N THR A 139 3.35 -0.79 11.69
CA THR A 139 2.69 -0.66 10.39
C THR A 139 3.71 -0.65 9.24
N LEU A 140 4.78 0.12 9.36
CA LEU A 140 5.87 0.14 8.36
C LEU A 140 6.43 -1.27 8.07
N GLU A 141 6.56 -2.10 9.09
CA GLU A 141 7.03 -3.49 8.90
C GLU A 141 5.97 -4.35 8.19
N GLU A 142 4.69 -4.12 8.46
CA GLU A 142 3.58 -4.79 7.77
C GLU A 142 3.55 -4.42 6.28
N GLU A 143 3.78 -3.13 5.91
CA GLU A 143 3.88 -2.68 4.51
C GLU A 143 5.11 -3.28 3.79
N ARG A 144 6.25 -3.36 4.46
CA ARG A 144 7.44 -4.05 3.91
C ARG A 144 7.18 -5.53 3.62
N GLN A 145 6.37 -6.18 4.45
CA GLN A 145 5.97 -7.57 4.23
C GLN A 145 4.96 -7.70 3.08
N ALA A 146 4.05 -6.73 2.92
CA ALA A 146 3.13 -6.67 1.79
C ALA A 146 3.89 -6.50 0.47
N ASP A 147 4.83 -5.57 0.39
CA ASP A 147 5.73 -5.39 -0.76
C ASP A 147 6.49 -6.69 -1.10
N ALA A 148 7.09 -7.33 -0.10
CA ALA A 148 7.82 -8.59 -0.32
C ALA A 148 6.93 -9.72 -0.86
N LYS A 149 5.67 -9.83 -0.40
CA LYS A 149 4.68 -10.80 -0.91
C LYS A 149 4.30 -10.50 -2.35
N LEU A 150 4.08 -9.24 -2.72
CA LEU A 150 3.76 -8.82 -4.08
C LEU A 150 4.93 -9.09 -5.04
N ASN A 151 6.15 -8.75 -4.66
CA ASN A 151 7.36 -9.06 -5.42
C ASN A 151 7.57 -10.56 -5.63
N PHE A 152 7.20 -11.40 -4.65
CA PHE A 152 7.22 -12.84 -4.80
C PHE A 152 6.18 -13.31 -5.82
N LEU A 153 4.94 -12.81 -5.75
CA LEU A 153 3.88 -13.14 -6.69
C LEU A 153 4.21 -12.71 -8.13
N GLU A 154 4.83 -11.55 -8.30
CA GLU A 154 5.31 -11.09 -9.61
C GLU A 154 6.27 -12.11 -10.26
N LYS A 155 7.28 -12.55 -9.49
CA LYS A 155 8.25 -13.54 -9.96
C LYS A 155 7.60 -14.88 -10.32
N GLU A 156 6.63 -15.33 -9.54
CA GLU A 156 5.90 -16.57 -9.82
C GLU A 156 5.04 -16.46 -11.09
N LEU A 157 4.38 -15.32 -11.33
CA LEU A 157 3.63 -15.07 -12.56
C LEU A 157 4.53 -15.06 -13.79
N VAL A 158 5.72 -14.46 -13.72
CA VAL A 158 6.69 -14.45 -14.81
C VAL A 158 7.15 -15.86 -15.13
N LYS A 159 7.44 -16.71 -14.13
CA LYS A 159 7.83 -18.11 -14.34
C LYS A 159 6.72 -18.91 -15.03
N GLN A 160 5.49 -18.81 -14.53
CA GLN A 160 4.33 -19.51 -15.11
C GLN A 160 4.12 -19.11 -16.58
N SER A 161 4.26 -17.83 -16.91
CA SER A 161 4.14 -17.35 -18.29
C SER A 161 5.24 -17.88 -19.19
N ALA A 162 6.48 -18.03 -18.71
CA ALA A 162 7.59 -18.59 -19.45
C ALA A 162 7.41 -20.10 -19.71
N GLU A 163 6.87 -20.86 -18.76
CA GLU A 163 6.59 -22.29 -18.90
C GLU A 163 5.48 -22.58 -19.92
N ILE A 164 4.43 -21.73 -19.96
CA ILE A 164 3.33 -21.87 -20.93
C ILE A 164 3.81 -21.51 -22.35
N GLY A 165 4.75 -20.57 -22.48
CA GLY A 165 5.33 -20.15 -23.77
C GLY A 165 6.43 -21.04 -24.32
N ALA A 166 6.95 -21.99 -23.53
CA ALA A 166 7.94 -22.94 -24.00
C ALA A 166 7.30 -23.94 -24.98
N PRO A 167 7.78 -24.07 -26.25
CA PRO A 167 7.27 -25.09 -27.16
C PRO A 167 7.57 -26.44 -26.53
N GLY A 168 6.53 -27.25 -26.30
CA GLY A 168 6.64 -28.56 -25.71
C GLY A 168 7.74 -29.37 -26.46
N LEU A 169 8.74 -29.86 -25.70
CA LEU A 169 9.63 -30.88 -26.18
C LEU A 169 8.77 -32.09 -26.54
N ALA A 170 8.53 -32.25 -27.84
CA ALA A 170 7.92 -33.45 -28.36
C ALA A 170 8.85 -34.61 -27.98
N LEU A 171 8.46 -35.39 -26.98
CA LEU A 171 9.05 -36.69 -26.71
C LEU A 171 8.79 -37.55 -27.95
N LYS A 172 9.85 -37.82 -28.71
CA LYS A 172 9.88 -38.87 -29.72
C LYS A 172 10.06 -40.23 -29.06
#